data_250114f822378230485810a1d053cb7b
#
_entry.id   250114f822378230485810a1d053cb7b
#
_cell.length_a   1.000
_cell.length_b   1.000
_cell.length_c   1.000
_cell.angle_alpha   90.00
_cell.angle_beta   90.00
_cell.angle_gamma   90.00
#
_symmetry.space_group_name_H-M   'P 1'
#
loop_
_entity.id
_entity.type
_entity.pdbx_description
1 polymer ?
#
loop_
_entity_poly.entity_id
_entity_poly.type
_entity_poly.pdbx_seq_one_letter_code
_entity_poly.pdbx_strand_id
1 'polypeptide(L)'
;MVRVIIGADTKTSWAPETSYGAGPGATKYWFGLVQEHTPSEDEKRTAYRYVGGASRNIHTFIDEGQEFTGKVSALSQVPDLWHYFFGGIAHTGSPVSIRTITESGTIPSFGIQDTQETIANEGLQRTINGCVLDTLSFKWDEGGPINEEIDYIAQSVTVGSAAATAVTAIGSVPYMWSMVRTQISGGGLDGYLTESKSGHWTGKNGMITAHYTGQSGTNTGNPSRAIGEPIPGPREYDAETVMNMTAGTGGDIYNNLYRAGSEFNANFYFQRTSGTDSTQIWMSGCKATNCTQPTKKEGVLEQTLTWKPTSCGMLVKVDAAAGSAPQ
;
A
#
# COMPACT_ATOMS: atom_id res chain seq x y z
N MET A 1 7.87 -8.52 -37.62
CA MET A 1 8.01 -9.67 -36.67
C MET A 1 7.23 -9.26 -35.44
N VAL A 2 6.19 -9.99 -35.05
CA VAL A 2 5.44 -9.69 -33.82
C VAL A 2 6.31 -10.11 -32.64
N ARG A 3 6.64 -9.18 -31.76
CA ARG A 3 7.42 -9.42 -30.56
C ARG A 3 6.48 -9.46 -29.35
N VAL A 4 6.62 -10.49 -28.54
CA VAL A 4 5.85 -10.63 -27.30
C VAL A 4 6.57 -9.83 -26.20
N ILE A 5 5.85 -8.98 -25.48
CA ILE A 5 6.35 -8.26 -24.33
C ILE A 5 6.45 -9.24 -23.15
N ILE A 6 7.59 -9.27 -22.48
CA ILE A 6 7.82 -10.07 -21.28
C ILE A 6 7.92 -9.18 -20.05
N GLY A 7 7.66 -9.72 -18.86
CA GLY A 7 7.66 -8.94 -17.61
C GLY A 7 8.97 -8.21 -17.32
N ALA A 8 10.11 -8.72 -17.80
CA ALA A 8 11.42 -8.05 -17.68
C ALA A 8 11.51 -6.73 -18.46
N ASP A 9 10.63 -6.51 -19.43
CA ASP A 9 10.58 -5.30 -20.24
C ASP A 9 9.69 -4.21 -19.63
N THR A 10 9.09 -4.46 -18.46
CA THR A 10 8.21 -3.52 -17.76
C THR A 10 8.96 -2.69 -16.74
N LYS A 11 8.61 -1.41 -16.64
CA LYS A 11 9.15 -0.48 -15.66
C LYS A 11 8.01 0.29 -15.02
N THR A 12 7.92 0.25 -13.71
CA THR A 12 6.90 0.98 -12.94
C THR A 12 7.58 1.98 -12.03
N SER A 13 7.13 3.21 -12.08
CA SER A 13 7.63 4.31 -11.26
C SER A 13 6.48 5.19 -10.77
N TRP A 14 6.72 5.99 -9.74
CA TRP A 14 5.74 6.92 -9.23
C TRP A 14 6.34 8.33 -9.08
N ALA A 15 5.50 9.33 -8.95
CA ALA A 15 5.91 10.69 -8.61
C ALA A 15 4.80 11.42 -7.86
N PRO A 16 5.15 12.36 -6.96
CA PRO A 16 4.19 13.27 -6.36
C PRO A 16 3.41 14.05 -7.41
N GLU A 17 2.17 14.37 -7.10
CA GLU A 17 1.39 15.36 -7.85
C GLU A 17 1.34 16.68 -7.09
N THR A 18 1.26 17.78 -7.81
CA THR A 18 1.11 19.12 -7.22
C THR A 18 -0.33 19.41 -6.78
N SER A 19 -1.28 18.74 -7.42
CA SER A 19 -2.71 18.73 -7.08
C SER A 19 -3.32 17.45 -7.64
N TYR A 20 -4.44 17.03 -7.09
CA TYR A 20 -5.14 15.81 -7.52
C TYR A 20 -5.38 15.80 -9.04
N GLY A 21 -4.92 14.74 -9.70
CA GLY A 21 -5.10 14.53 -11.13
C GLY A 21 -4.23 15.41 -12.05
N ALA A 22 -3.27 16.15 -11.49
CA ALA A 22 -2.35 16.97 -12.32
C ALA A 22 -1.36 16.10 -13.12
N GLY A 23 -1.27 14.85 -12.79
CA GLY A 23 -0.29 13.91 -13.34
C GLY A 23 1.04 13.91 -12.60
N PRO A 24 1.81 12.85 -12.77
CA PRO A 24 3.05 12.65 -12.04
C PRO A 24 4.08 13.71 -12.43
N GLY A 25 4.75 14.29 -11.44
CA GLY A 25 5.85 15.23 -11.60
C GLY A 25 6.97 14.69 -12.51
N ALA A 26 7.87 15.57 -12.95
CA ALA A 26 8.98 15.19 -13.84
C ALA A 26 9.94 14.20 -13.19
N THR A 27 10.23 14.37 -11.91
CA THR A 27 11.10 13.46 -11.14
C THR A 27 10.32 12.22 -10.75
N LYS A 28 10.81 11.06 -11.20
CA LYS A 28 10.22 9.76 -10.89
C LYS A 28 10.99 9.06 -9.79
N TYR A 29 10.27 8.32 -8.98
CA TYR A 29 10.81 7.56 -7.85
C TYR A 29 10.59 6.07 -8.01
N TRP A 30 11.44 5.31 -7.36
CA TRP A 30 11.43 3.86 -7.36
C TRP A 30 10.38 3.32 -6.36
N PHE A 31 9.55 2.37 -6.79
CA PHE A 31 8.60 1.69 -5.90
C PHE A 31 9.26 0.68 -4.95
N GLY A 32 10.43 0.21 -5.30
CA GLY A 32 11.05 -0.98 -4.75
C GLY A 32 11.11 -2.09 -5.80
N LEU A 33 11.33 -3.30 -5.37
CA LEU A 33 11.33 -4.48 -6.25
C LEU A 33 9.89 -4.92 -6.54
N VAL A 34 9.27 -4.27 -7.51
CA VAL A 34 7.90 -4.59 -7.94
C VAL A 34 7.86 -6.01 -8.49
N GLN A 35 6.98 -6.83 -7.94
CA GLN A 35 6.70 -8.19 -8.38
C GLN A 35 5.58 -8.19 -9.41
N GLU A 36 4.56 -7.36 -9.18
CA GLU A 36 3.38 -7.26 -10.03
C GLU A 36 2.77 -5.86 -9.93
N HIS A 37 2.30 -5.34 -11.04
CA HIS A 37 1.44 -4.17 -11.12
C HIS A 37 0.24 -4.49 -12.00
N THR A 38 -0.95 -4.44 -11.42
CA THR A 38 -2.21 -4.79 -12.07
C THR A 38 -3.15 -3.59 -12.05
N PRO A 39 -3.03 -2.65 -13.00
CA PRO A 39 -3.99 -1.57 -13.17
C PRO A 39 -5.27 -2.12 -13.79
N SER A 40 -6.42 -1.67 -13.30
CA SER A 40 -7.75 -2.01 -13.79
C SER A 40 -8.48 -0.75 -14.22
N GLU A 41 -9.07 -0.80 -15.39
CA GLU A 41 -9.86 0.27 -15.98
C GLU A 41 -11.27 -0.26 -16.24
N ASP A 42 -12.26 0.30 -15.56
CA ASP A 42 -13.67 -0.04 -15.72
C ASP A 42 -14.41 1.11 -16.40
N GLU A 43 -14.64 0.95 -17.70
CA GLU A 43 -15.50 1.84 -18.47
C GLU A 43 -16.95 1.36 -18.41
N LYS A 44 -17.73 1.93 -17.50
CA LYS A 44 -19.14 1.58 -17.36
C LYS A 44 -19.91 1.97 -18.62
N ARG A 45 -20.40 0.96 -19.34
CA ARG A 45 -21.20 1.13 -20.56
C ARG A 45 -22.53 0.43 -20.41
N THR A 46 -23.61 1.18 -20.52
CA THR A 46 -24.96 0.63 -20.48
C THR A 46 -25.55 0.50 -21.89
N ALA A 47 -26.04 -0.70 -22.18
CA ALA A 47 -26.67 -1.02 -23.44
C ALA A 47 -28.15 -0.64 -23.41
N TYR A 48 -28.57 0.25 -24.29
CA TYR A 48 -29.96 0.71 -24.37
C TYR A 48 -30.72 0.02 -25.51
N ARG A 49 -31.95 -0.40 -25.17
CA ARG A 49 -32.97 -0.89 -26.08
C ARG A 49 -34.21 -0.07 -25.86
N TYR A 50 -34.95 0.30 -26.91
CA TYR A 50 -36.19 1.01 -26.75
C TYR A 50 -37.36 0.25 -27.39
N VAL A 51 -38.55 0.48 -26.82
CA VAL A 51 -39.79 -0.09 -27.32
C VAL A 51 -40.21 0.64 -28.60
N GLY A 52 -40.52 -0.11 -29.66
CA GLY A 52 -40.89 0.46 -30.95
C GLY A 52 -39.84 0.33 -32.06
N GLY A 53 -38.62 -0.12 -31.71
CA GLY A 53 -37.63 -0.48 -32.72
C GLY A 53 -37.99 -1.81 -33.43
N ALA A 54 -37.77 -1.88 -34.74
CA ALA A 54 -38.02 -3.09 -35.52
C ALA A 54 -37.06 -4.24 -35.22
N SER A 55 -36.12 -4.04 -34.28
CA SER A 55 -35.06 -5.02 -33.94
C SER A 55 -35.03 -5.30 -32.43
N ARG A 56 -34.76 -6.58 -32.07
CA ARG A 56 -34.44 -6.99 -30.69
C ARG A 56 -33.02 -6.67 -30.27
N ASN A 57 -32.22 -6.14 -31.18
CA ASN A 57 -30.80 -5.83 -30.91
C ASN A 57 -30.64 -4.61 -30.01
N ILE A 58 -29.46 -4.48 -29.45
CA ILE A 58 -29.04 -3.26 -28.72
C ILE A 58 -29.05 -2.09 -29.74
N HIS A 59 -29.70 -1.00 -29.36
CA HIS A 59 -29.76 0.19 -30.22
C HIS A 59 -28.50 1.02 -30.11
N THR A 60 -28.05 1.25 -28.89
CA THR A 60 -26.85 2.04 -28.59
C THR A 60 -26.25 1.66 -27.25
N PHE A 61 -24.97 2.00 -27.08
CA PHE A 61 -24.30 1.99 -25.80
C PHE A 61 -24.12 3.45 -25.35
N ILE A 62 -24.41 3.71 -24.08
CA ILE A 62 -24.11 4.99 -23.45
C ILE A 62 -22.97 4.75 -22.47
N ASP A 63 -21.92 5.55 -22.63
CA ASP A 63 -20.81 5.54 -21.72
C ASP A 63 -21.20 6.30 -20.44
N GLU A 64 -21.06 5.63 -19.31
CA GLU A 64 -21.30 6.20 -17.97
C GLU A 64 -19.99 6.66 -17.32
N GLY A 65 -19.85 6.53 -16.00
CA GLY A 65 -18.62 6.88 -15.29
C GLY A 65 -17.45 5.97 -15.64
N GLN A 66 -16.25 6.42 -15.35
CA GLN A 66 -15.02 5.62 -15.44
C GLN A 66 -14.45 5.45 -14.04
N GLU A 67 -14.03 4.25 -13.70
CA GLU A 67 -13.34 3.96 -12.45
C GLU A 67 -11.98 3.32 -12.78
N PHE A 68 -10.93 3.86 -12.19
CA PHE A 68 -9.59 3.34 -12.32
C PHE A 68 -9.09 2.89 -10.95
N THR A 69 -8.70 1.65 -10.86
CA THR A 69 -8.12 1.08 -9.64
C THR A 69 -6.85 0.32 -10.01
N GLY A 70 -6.06 -0.02 -9.04
CA GLY A 70 -4.93 -0.90 -9.30
C GLY A 70 -4.27 -1.39 -8.04
N LYS A 71 -3.46 -2.41 -8.24
CA LYS A 71 -2.68 -3.05 -7.19
C LYS A 71 -1.21 -3.10 -7.59
N VAL A 72 -0.34 -2.73 -6.67
CA VAL A 72 1.11 -2.94 -6.77
C VAL A 72 1.52 -3.91 -5.69
N SER A 73 2.20 -4.98 -6.08
CA SER A 73 2.86 -5.90 -5.15
C SER A 73 4.37 -5.76 -5.32
N ALA A 74 5.07 -5.50 -4.22
CA ALA A 74 6.51 -5.29 -4.23
C ALA A 74 7.18 -5.97 -3.02
N LEU A 75 8.48 -6.20 -3.11
CA LEU A 75 9.27 -6.51 -1.92
C LEU A 75 9.57 -5.18 -1.21
N SER A 76 9.20 -5.10 0.06
CA SER A 76 9.33 -3.87 0.85
C SER A 76 10.80 -3.44 0.95
N GLN A 77 11.10 -2.31 0.35
CA GLN A 77 12.46 -1.79 0.25
C GLN A 77 12.54 -0.33 0.65
N VAL A 78 11.55 0.46 0.26
CA VAL A 78 11.56 1.93 0.32
C VAL A 78 10.28 2.44 0.96
N PRO A 79 10.37 3.21 2.05
CA PRO A 79 9.20 3.70 2.78
C PRO A 79 8.61 5.00 2.21
N ASP A 80 9.10 5.48 1.07
CA ASP A 80 8.79 6.82 0.58
C ASP A 80 7.32 7.02 0.22
N LEU A 81 6.64 5.95 -0.19
CA LEU A 81 5.23 6.01 -0.58
C LEU A 81 4.26 5.90 0.62
N TRP A 82 4.72 5.45 1.79
CA TRP A 82 3.82 5.13 2.91
C TRP A 82 3.12 6.34 3.51
N HIS A 83 3.73 7.54 3.42
CA HIS A 83 3.05 8.74 3.88
C HIS A 83 1.81 9.10 3.04
N TYR A 84 1.71 8.62 1.79
CA TYR A 84 0.51 8.77 0.96
C TYR A 84 -0.67 7.95 1.47
N PHE A 85 -0.42 6.96 2.33
CA PHE A 85 -1.48 6.24 3.03
C PHE A 85 -1.95 6.98 4.29
N PHE A 86 -1.03 7.47 5.10
CA PHE A 86 -1.36 8.14 6.37
C PHE A 86 -1.70 9.62 6.21
N GLY A 87 -1.13 10.30 5.25
CA GLY A 87 -1.37 11.70 4.90
C GLY A 87 -0.45 12.70 5.57
N GLY A 88 -0.02 12.46 6.80
CA GLY A 88 0.87 13.36 7.54
C GLY A 88 2.32 12.89 7.53
N ILE A 89 3.25 13.81 7.34
CA ILE A 89 4.69 13.54 7.44
C ILE A 89 5.41 14.70 8.12
N ALA A 90 6.31 14.37 9.03
CA ALA A 90 7.23 15.32 9.64
C ALA A 90 8.67 14.82 9.54
N HIS A 91 9.57 15.70 9.19
CA HIS A 91 11.00 15.39 9.03
C HIS A 91 11.80 16.01 10.18
N THR A 92 12.69 15.22 10.78
CA THR A 92 13.62 15.67 11.80
C THR A 92 14.97 14.95 11.64
N GLY A 93 16.03 15.53 12.18
CA GLY A 93 17.34 14.91 12.27
C GLY A 93 18.30 15.20 11.12
N SER A 94 19.60 15.19 11.45
CA SER A 94 20.75 15.24 10.55
C SER A 94 21.94 14.66 11.30
N PRO A 95 22.75 13.77 10.72
CA PRO A 95 22.75 13.29 9.33
C PRO A 95 21.72 12.20 9.04
N VAL A 96 21.12 11.56 10.04
CA VAL A 96 20.08 10.55 9.85
C VAL A 96 18.73 11.25 9.71
N SER A 97 18.08 11.10 8.58
CA SER A 97 16.72 11.61 8.38
C SER A 97 15.72 10.72 9.13
N ILE A 98 14.98 11.33 10.04
CA ILE A 98 13.89 10.68 10.75
C ILE A 98 12.58 11.24 10.21
N ARG A 99 11.71 10.38 9.74
CA ARG A 99 10.37 10.73 9.26
C ARG A 99 9.35 10.14 10.22
N THR A 100 8.51 10.99 10.77
CA THR A 100 7.35 10.57 11.54
C THR A 100 6.13 10.70 10.64
N ILE A 101 5.51 9.59 10.33
CA ILE A 101 4.33 9.48 9.48
C ILE A 101 3.14 9.24 10.39
N THR A 102 2.15 10.12 10.29
CA THR A 102 0.96 10.10 11.16
C THR A 102 -0.31 10.23 10.35
N GLU A 103 -1.41 9.82 10.96
CA GLU A 103 -2.72 9.97 10.38
C GLU A 103 -3.09 11.44 10.15
N SER A 104 -3.62 11.74 8.97
CA SER A 104 -4.16 13.05 8.61
C SER A 104 -5.53 12.88 7.97
N GLY A 105 -6.37 13.90 8.05
CA GLY A 105 -7.65 13.95 7.34
C GLY A 105 -7.51 14.17 5.83
N THR A 106 -6.33 14.58 5.37
CA THR A 106 -6.03 14.78 3.95
C THR A 106 -5.01 13.75 3.49
N ILE A 107 -5.34 13.05 2.43
CA ILE A 107 -4.46 12.05 1.81
C ILE A 107 -3.90 12.66 0.52
N PRO A 108 -2.57 12.79 0.37
CA PRO A 108 -1.98 13.33 -0.85
C PRO A 108 -2.15 12.36 -2.03
N SER A 109 -2.19 12.91 -3.25
CA SER A 109 -2.19 12.11 -4.48
C SER A 109 -0.80 11.99 -5.08
N PHE A 110 -0.64 10.96 -5.90
CA PHE A 110 0.55 10.71 -6.69
C PHE A 110 0.17 10.15 -8.06
N GLY A 111 1.10 10.17 -9.00
CA GLY A 111 0.89 9.53 -10.28
C GLY A 111 1.82 8.33 -10.46
N ILE A 112 1.35 7.33 -11.21
CA ILE A 112 2.12 6.15 -11.58
C ILE A 112 2.44 6.22 -13.07
N GLN A 113 3.67 5.88 -13.44
CA GLN A 113 4.06 5.63 -14.81
C GLN A 113 4.46 4.17 -14.96
N ASP A 114 3.71 3.48 -15.80
CA ASP A 114 3.92 2.07 -16.14
C ASP A 114 4.29 1.99 -17.62
N THR A 115 5.45 1.42 -17.91
CA THR A 115 5.97 1.34 -19.28
C THR A 115 6.34 -0.09 -19.62
N GLN A 116 5.81 -0.55 -20.73
CA GLN A 116 6.11 -1.84 -21.32
C GLN A 116 6.91 -1.59 -22.59
N GLU A 117 8.23 -1.69 -22.52
CA GLU A 117 9.12 -1.45 -23.64
C GLU A 117 9.66 -2.75 -24.24
N THR A 118 9.49 -2.93 -25.54
CA THR A 118 10.17 -4.01 -26.28
C THR A 118 11.43 -3.51 -26.99
N ILE A 119 11.40 -2.26 -27.47
CA ILE A 119 12.48 -1.53 -28.12
C ILE A 119 12.31 -0.07 -27.74
N ALA A 120 13.37 0.69 -27.61
CA ALA A 120 13.30 2.13 -27.36
C ALA A 120 12.32 2.81 -28.31
N ASN A 121 11.28 3.46 -27.77
CA ASN A 121 10.19 4.15 -28.45
C ASN A 121 9.12 3.27 -29.12
N GLU A 122 9.09 1.96 -28.91
CA GLU A 122 8.04 1.05 -29.41
C GLU A 122 7.28 0.37 -28.26
N GLY A 123 7.03 1.06 -27.19
CA GLY A 123 6.35 0.53 -26.02
C GLY A 123 4.96 1.12 -25.79
N LEU A 124 4.22 0.49 -24.90
CA LEU A 124 3.02 1.04 -24.31
C LEU A 124 3.42 1.73 -23.01
N GLN A 125 3.18 3.04 -22.92
CA GLN A 125 3.29 3.78 -21.67
C GLN A 125 1.90 4.14 -21.18
N ARG A 126 1.62 3.78 -19.93
CA ARG A 126 0.45 4.25 -19.20
C ARG A 126 0.89 5.24 -18.13
N THR A 127 0.23 6.38 -18.10
CA THR A 127 0.38 7.34 -17.02
C THR A 127 -0.94 7.40 -16.28
N ILE A 128 -0.92 6.99 -15.04
CA ILE A 128 -2.08 6.91 -14.15
C ILE A 128 -2.01 8.13 -13.24
N ASN A 129 -3.04 8.97 -13.31
CA ASN A 129 -3.08 10.27 -12.63
C ASN A 129 -4.08 10.23 -11.48
N GLY A 130 -3.82 11.01 -10.44
CA GLY A 130 -4.70 11.13 -9.28
C GLY A 130 -4.81 9.84 -8.48
N CYS A 131 -3.71 9.12 -8.31
CA CYS A 131 -3.69 7.94 -7.47
C CYS A 131 -3.77 8.32 -6.00
N VAL A 132 -4.69 7.71 -5.26
CA VAL A 132 -4.82 7.82 -3.81
C VAL A 132 -4.79 6.43 -3.21
N LEU A 133 -4.03 6.23 -2.14
CA LEU A 133 -3.91 4.92 -1.51
C LEU A 133 -5.16 4.57 -0.69
N ASP A 134 -5.80 3.46 -1.04
CA ASP A 134 -6.90 2.89 -0.26
C ASP A 134 -6.42 1.85 0.74
N THR A 135 -5.54 0.94 0.32
CA THR A 135 -5.00 -0.12 1.17
C THR A 135 -3.48 -0.13 1.13
N LEU A 136 -2.86 -0.32 2.28
CA LEU A 136 -1.44 -0.61 2.43
C LEU A 136 -1.29 -1.81 3.34
N SER A 137 -0.54 -2.83 2.91
CA SER A 137 -0.31 -4.02 3.72
C SER A 137 1.13 -4.51 3.65
N PHE A 138 1.57 -5.14 4.73
CA PHE A 138 2.86 -5.81 4.85
C PHE A 138 2.64 -7.22 5.35
N LYS A 139 3.27 -8.17 4.70
CA LYS A 139 3.24 -9.57 5.10
C LYS A 139 4.65 -10.14 5.10
N TRP A 140 4.96 -10.90 6.13
CA TRP A 140 6.23 -11.62 6.24
C TRP A 140 6.00 -13.03 6.73
N ASP A 141 6.72 -13.95 6.13
CA ASP A 141 6.74 -15.36 6.49
C ASP A 141 8.18 -15.80 6.74
N GLU A 142 8.37 -16.82 7.59
CA GLU A 142 9.69 -17.35 7.93
C GLU A 142 10.51 -17.70 6.68
N GLY A 143 11.72 -17.16 6.59
CA GLY A 143 12.67 -17.41 5.51
C GLY A 143 12.54 -16.51 4.28
N GLY A 144 11.49 -15.68 4.19
CA GLY A 144 11.20 -14.84 3.02
C GLY A 144 11.46 -13.35 3.21
N PRO A 145 11.38 -12.57 2.13
CA PRO A 145 11.32 -11.12 2.19
C PRO A 145 9.95 -10.64 2.67
N ILE A 146 9.88 -9.38 3.10
CA ILE A 146 8.60 -8.74 3.42
C ILE A 146 7.93 -8.33 2.12
N ASN A 147 6.73 -8.83 1.90
CA ASN A 147 5.87 -8.41 0.81
C ASN A 147 5.07 -7.17 1.22
N GLU A 148 5.05 -6.20 0.33
CA GLU A 148 4.28 -4.98 0.42
C GLU A 148 3.23 -4.97 -0.68
N GLU A 149 1.97 -4.74 -0.31
CA GLU A 149 0.88 -4.61 -1.26
C GLU A 149 0.20 -3.26 -1.07
N ILE A 150 -0.07 -2.61 -2.18
CA ILE A 150 -0.64 -1.27 -2.26
C ILE A 150 -1.82 -1.34 -3.21
N ASP A 151 -3.04 -1.04 -2.71
CA ASP A 151 -4.19 -0.82 -3.56
C ASP A 151 -4.47 0.68 -3.66
N TYR A 152 -4.75 1.15 -4.86
CA TYR A 152 -5.02 2.56 -5.13
C TYR A 152 -6.25 2.76 -5.99
N ILE A 153 -6.84 3.94 -5.87
CA ILE A 153 -7.89 4.46 -6.73
C ILE A 153 -7.30 5.64 -7.49
N ALA A 154 -7.59 5.74 -8.78
CA ALA A 154 -7.04 6.79 -9.63
C ALA A 154 -8.13 7.55 -10.39
N GLN A 155 -7.81 8.77 -10.82
CA GLN A 155 -8.73 9.62 -11.56
C GLN A 155 -8.81 9.26 -13.04
N SER A 156 -7.65 9.05 -13.67
CA SER A 156 -7.58 8.84 -15.12
C SER A 156 -6.33 8.09 -15.54
N VAL A 157 -6.39 7.48 -16.69
CA VAL A 157 -5.25 6.84 -17.35
C VAL A 157 -5.02 7.50 -18.70
N THR A 158 -3.78 7.86 -18.97
CA THR A 158 -3.34 8.36 -20.28
C THR A 158 -2.40 7.35 -20.90
N VAL A 159 -2.67 6.98 -22.13
CA VAL A 159 -1.86 6.01 -22.88
C VAL A 159 -1.00 6.76 -23.90
N GLY A 160 0.27 6.42 -23.97
CA GLY A 160 1.24 7.01 -24.90
C GLY A 160 2.25 5.98 -25.37
N SER A 161 3.15 6.43 -26.23
CA SER A 161 4.26 5.63 -26.78
C SER A 161 5.64 6.18 -26.39
N ALA A 162 5.70 7.05 -25.39
CA ALA A 162 6.97 7.64 -24.96
C ALA A 162 7.88 6.61 -24.28
N ALA A 163 9.18 6.81 -24.41
CA ALA A 163 10.17 6.01 -23.68
C ALA A 163 10.00 6.16 -22.15
N ALA A 164 10.31 5.09 -21.41
CA ALA A 164 10.30 5.14 -19.96
C ALA A 164 11.24 6.21 -19.43
N THR A 165 10.78 6.98 -18.46
CA THR A 165 11.67 7.84 -17.68
C THR A 165 12.62 6.95 -16.86
N ALA A 166 13.91 7.21 -16.97
CA ALA A 166 14.90 6.48 -16.18
C ALA A 166 14.67 6.74 -14.68
N VAL A 167 14.58 5.69 -13.91
CA VAL A 167 14.48 5.74 -12.44
C VAL A 167 15.71 5.10 -11.84
N THR A 168 16.33 5.76 -10.88
CA THR A 168 17.46 5.19 -10.17
C THR A 168 16.94 4.16 -9.17
N ALA A 169 17.25 2.90 -9.39
CA ALA A 169 16.95 1.84 -8.43
C ALA A 169 17.76 2.06 -7.15
N ILE A 170 17.09 1.88 -6.01
CA ILE A 170 17.75 1.94 -4.71
C ILE A 170 18.45 0.60 -4.48
N GLY A 171 19.74 0.64 -4.20
CA GLY A 171 20.57 -0.55 -4.01
C GLY A 171 20.43 -1.24 -2.65
N SER A 172 19.51 -0.78 -1.79
CA SER A 172 19.28 -1.41 -0.49
C SER A 172 18.60 -2.78 -0.64
N VAL A 173 19.01 -3.74 0.21
CA VAL A 173 18.37 -5.05 0.26
C VAL A 173 16.92 -4.90 0.77
N PRO A 174 15.94 -5.64 0.21
CA PRO A 174 14.59 -5.67 0.77
C PRO A 174 14.61 -6.07 2.25
N TYR A 175 13.61 -5.64 3.00
CA TYR A 175 13.44 -6.13 4.36
C TYR A 175 13.14 -7.63 4.35
N MET A 176 13.82 -8.37 5.23
CA MET A 176 13.66 -9.82 5.36
C MET A 176 12.93 -10.14 6.66
N TRP A 177 12.25 -11.28 6.74
CA TRP A 177 11.57 -11.74 7.96
C TRP A 177 12.48 -11.70 9.20
N SER A 178 13.76 -12.06 9.07
CA SER A 178 14.75 -12.03 10.16
C SER A 178 15.07 -10.63 10.69
N MET A 179 14.66 -9.58 9.96
CA MET A 179 14.80 -8.18 10.33
C MET A 179 13.58 -7.64 11.07
N VAL A 180 12.52 -8.46 11.20
CA VAL A 180 11.27 -8.08 11.88
C VAL A 180 11.36 -8.40 13.37
N ARG A 181 10.91 -7.45 14.18
CA ARG A 181 10.71 -7.64 15.62
C ARG A 181 9.32 -7.16 16.00
N THR A 182 8.59 -7.99 16.70
CA THR A 182 7.28 -7.64 17.25
C THR A 182 7.46 -7.26 18.72
N GLN A 183 6.97 -6.09 19.11
CA GLN A 183 6.94 -5.64 20.50
C GLN A 183 5.51 -5.43 20.94
N ILE A 184 5.20 -5.84 22.15
CA ILE A 184 3.92 -5.56 22.83
C ILE A 184 4.24 -4.86 24.14
N SER A 185 3.43 -3.84 24.49
CA SER A 185 3.52 -3.09 25.73
C SER A 185 2.13 -2.87 26.31
N GLY A 186 1.91 -3.29 27.53
CA GLY A 186 0.62 -3.24 28.23
C GLY A 186 -0.03 -4.60 28.42
N GLY A 187 -1.12 -4.65 29.18
CA GLY A 187 -1.79 -5.90 29.52
C GLY A 187 -0.95 -6.90 30.32
N GLY A 188 0.07 -6.43 31.03
CA GLY A 188 1.00 -7.28 31.78
C GLY A 188 2.14 -7.86 30.95
N LEU A 189 2.26 -7.46 29.68
CA LEU A 189 3.36 -7.81 28.78
C LEU A 189 4.12 -6.54 28.40
N ASP A 190 5.43 -6.54 28.58
CA ASP A 190 6.31 -5.48 28.16
C ASP A 190 7.58 -6.06 27.56
N GLY A 191 7.68 -6.06 26.23
CA GLY A 191 8.88 -6.53 25.57
C GLY A 191 8.69 -7.04 24.15
N TYR A 192 9.78 -7.59 23.63
CA TYR A 192 9.79 -8.20 22.31
C TYR A 192 9.28 -9.64 22.38
N LEU A 193 8.44 -10.01 21.42
CA LEU A 193 8.05 -11.40 21.20
C LEU A 193 9.18 -12.09 20.44
N THR A 194 10.06 -12.76 21.17
CA THR A 194 11.27 -13.39 20.61
C THR A 194 10.96 -14.59 19.72
N GLU A 195 9.79 -15.20 19.90
CA GLU A 195 9.34 -16.40 19.18
C GLU A 195 8.43 -16.11 17.98
N SER A 196 8.34 -14.83 17.56
CA SER A 196 7.53 -14.45 16.39
C SER A 196 8.16 -14.98 15.10
N LYS A 197 7.37 -15.66 14.27
CA LYS A 197 7.79 -16.29 13.03
C LYS A 197 7.30 -15.56 11.80
N SER A 198 6.04 -15.19 11.80
CA SER A 198 5.37 -14.53 10.69
C SER A 198 4.35 -13.53 11.20
N GLY A 199 3.83 -12.73 10.34
CA GLY A 199 2.77 -11.81 10.66
C GLY A 199 2.36 -10.96 9.48
N HIS A 200 1.37 -10.15 9.72
CA HIS A 200 0.95 -9.14 8.78
C HIS A 200 0.41 -7.89 9.47
N TRP A 201 0.42 -6.81 8.74
CA TRP A 201 -0.26 -5.58 9.07
C TRP A 201 -0.98 -5.06 7.83
N THR A 202 -2.21 -4.63 7.99
CA THR A 202 -3.01 -4.05 6.92
C THR A 202 -3.72 -2.81 7.44
N GLY A 203 -3.64 -1.74 6.66
CA GLY A 203 -4.43 -0.54 6.86
C GLY A 203 -5.32 -0.27 5.65
N LYS A 204 -6.55 0.22 5.89
CA LYS A 204 -7.50 0.65 4.87
C LYS A 204 -7.98 2.06 5.17
N ASN A 205 -8.00 2.91 4.15
CA ASN A 205 -8.54 4.27 4.24
C ASN A 205 -10.05 4.34 3.93
N GLY A 206 -10.64 3.26 3.39
CA GLY A 206 -12.05 3.19 3.05
C GLY A 206 -12.48 4.31 2.11
N MET A 207 -11.71 4.54 1.06
CA MET A 207 -11.90 5.65 0.13
C MET A 207 -13.28 5.61 -0.54
N ILE A 208 -13.97 6.73 -0.52
CA ILE A 208 -15.28 6.92 -1.14
C ILE A 208 -15.09 7.67 -2.46
N THR A 209 -15.49 7.05 -3.55
CA THR A 209 -15.47 7.66 -4.88
C THR A 209 -16.81 8.29 -5.21
N ALA A 210 -16.78 9.42 -5.90
CA ALA A 210 -17.98 10.09 -6.41
C ALA A 210 -17.74 10.67 -7.81
N HIS A 211 -18.79 10.60 -8.63
CA HIS A 211 -18.83 11.29 -9.91
C HIS A 211 -19.67 12.55 -9.76
N TYR A 212 -19.10 13.70 -10.13
CA TYR A 212 -19.79 14.98 -10.01
C TYR A 212 -20.26 15.46 -11.39
N THR A 213 -21.54 15.85 -11.47
CA THR A 213 -22.06 16.53 -12.67
C THR A 213 -21.48 17.93 -12.77
N GLY A 214 -20.93 18.27 -13.93
CA GLY A 214 -20.36 19.60 -14.15
C GLY A 214 -18.90 19.74 -13.75
N GLN A 215 -18.22 18.66 -13.35
CA GLN A 215 -16.78 18.69 -13.20
C GLN A 215 -16.13 18.92 -14.56
N SER A 216 -15.59 20.12 -14.74
CA SER A 216 -14.92 20.54 -15.95
C SER A 216 -13.57 19.83 -16.07
N GLY A 217 -13.56 18.73 -16.80
CA GLY A 217 -12.30 18.32 -17.42
C GLY A 217 -11.86 19.39 -18.42
N THR A 218 -10.60 19.52 -18.70
CA THR A 218 -10.00 20.47 -19.66
C THR A 218 -10.52 20.36 -21.11
N ASN A 219 -11.49 19.50 -21.35
CA ASN A 219 -12.19 19.36 -22.64
C ASN A 219 -13.50 20.13 -22.60
N THR A 220 -13.46 21.32 -23.20
CA THR A 220 -14.63 22.11 -23.52
C THR A 220 -15.62 21.29 -24.35
N GLY A 221 -16.67 20.78 -23.72
CA GLY A 221 -17.80 20.18 -24.43
C GLY A 221 -18.28 18.81 -23.96
N ASN A 222 -17.46 18.01 -23.24
CA ASN A 222 -17.91 16.75 -22.63
C ASN A 222 -17.78 16.82 -21.11
N PRO A 223 -18.82 16.45 -20.36
CA PRO A 223 -18.70 16.27 -18.91
C PRO A 223 -17.62 15.23 -18.63
N SER A 224 -16.77 15.50 -17.63
CA SER A 224 -15.76 14.54 -17.21
C SER A 224 -16.45 13.29 -16.69
N ARG A 225 -16.09 12.14 -17.21
CA ARG A 225 -16.51 10.82 -16.73
C ARG A 225 -15.64 10.33 -15.59
N ALA A 226 -14.53 11.01 -15.32
CA ALA A 226 -13.60 10.69 -14.27
C ALA A 226 -14.21 10.93 -12.88
N ILE A 227 -13.73 10.18 -11.90
CA ILE A 227 -14.11 10.39 -10.49
C ILE A 227 -13.52 11.73 -10.00
N GLY A 228 -14.23 12.36 -9.07
CA GLY A 228 -13.67 13.43 -8.26
C GLY A 228 -12.57 12.93 -7.35
N GLU A 229 -11.93 13.85 -6.63
CA GLU A 229 -10.96 13.48 -5.60
C GLU A 229 -11.65 12.57 -4.58
N PRO A 230 -11.11 11.35 -4.33
CA PRO A 230 -11.70 10.43 -3.39
C PRO A 230 -11.69 11.01 -1.96
N ILE A 231 -12.78 10.79 -1.25
CA ILE A 231 -12.93 11.28 0.13
C ILE A 231 -12.50 10.15 1.07
N PRO A 232 -11.54 10.40 1.98
CA PRO A 232 -11.17 9.42 3.00
C PRO A 232 -12.37 9.05 3.87
N GLY A 233 -12.64 7.76 3.97
CA GLY A 233 -13.64 7.19 4.86
C GLY A 233 -13.06 6.80 6.23
N PRO A 234 -13.78 5.97 7.00
CA PRO A 234 -13.26 5.41 8.23
C PRO A 234 -12.02 4.54 7.96
N ARG A 235 -10.96 4.80 8.73
CA ARG A 235 -9.77 3.95 8.69
C ARG A 235 -9.97 2.69 9.49
N GLU A 236 -9.47 1.60 8.96
CA GLU A 236 -9.45 0.32 9.62
C GLU A 236 -8.03 -0.26 9.57
N TYR A 237 -7.64 -0.89 10.67
CA TYR A 237 -6.36 -1.55 10.78
C TYR A 237 -6.53 -2.94 11.35
N ASP A 238 -5.79 -3.87 10.77
CA ASP A 238 -5.68 -5.25 11.24
C ASP A 238 -4.21 -5.64 11.34
N ALA A 239 -3.87 -6.34 12.40
CA ALA A 239 -2.52 -6.86 12.58
C ALA A 239 -2.55 -8.26 13.19
N GLU A 240 -1.58 -9.07 12.81
CA GLU A 240 -1.44 -10.45 13.27
C GLU A 240 0.03 -10.81 13.47
N THR A 241 0.28 -11.65 14.44
CA THR A 241 1.56 -12.34 14.57
C THR A 241 1.36 -13.81 14.89
N VAL A 242 2.16 -14.64 14.26
CA VAL A 242 2.26 -16.08 14.56
C VAL A 242 3.55 -16.33 15.30
N MET A 243 3.48 -17.01 16.44
CA MET A 243 4.62 -17.26 17.30
C MET A 243 4.61 -18.68 17.87
N ASN A 244 5.77 -19.17 18.25
CA ASN A 244 5.85 -20.38 19.04
C ASN A 244 5.30 -20.13 20.45
N MET A 245 4.48 -21.05 20.95
CA MET A 245 4.04 -21.01 22.36
C MET A 245 5.19 -21.34 23.29
N THR A 246 5.47 -20.42 24.21
CA THR A 246 6.39 -20.64 25.31
C THR A 246 5.63 -20.66 26.63
N ALA A 247 6.16 -21.36 27.61
CA ALA A 247 5.61 -21.36 28.97
C ALA A 247 5.71 -19.95 29.57
N GLY A 248 4.60 -19.39 29.99
CA GLY A 248 4.49 -17.99 30.43
C GLY A 248 3.91 -17.07 29.35
N THR A 249 4.71 -16.61 28.40
CA THR A 249 4.26 -15.62 27.39
C THR A 249 3.00 -16.04 26.63
N GLY A 250 2.89 -17.31 26.23
CA GLY A 250 1.70 -17.82 25.55
C GLY A 250 0.45 -17.79 26.42
N GLY A 251 0.59 -18.12 27.71
CA GLY A 251 -0.49 -18.04 28.70
C GLY A 251 -0.89 -16.60 28.98
N ASP A 252 0.07 -15.70 29.11
CA ASP A 252 -0.18 -14.29 29.38
C ASP A 252 -0.88 -13.59 28.19
N ILE A 253 -0.47 -13.88 26.96
CA ILE A 253 -1.15 -13.38 25.76
C ILE A 253 -2.61 -13.83 25.74
N TYR A 254 -2.87 -15.12 25.99
CA TYR A 254 -4.22 -15.64 25.99
C TYR A 254 -5.07 -15.09 27.12
N ASN A 255 -4.56 -15.08 28.34
CA ASN A 255 -5.33 -14.69 29.52
C ASN A 255 -5.48 -13.16 29.63
N ASN A 256 -4.40 -12.41 29.44
CA ASN A 256 -4.37 -10.99 29.71
C ASN A 256 -4.81 -10.16 28.52
N LEU A 257 -4.32 -10.46 27.31
CA LEU A 257 -4.67 -9.68 26.13
C LEU A 257 -6.00 -10.12 25.54
N TYR A 258 -6.22 -11.42 25.36
CA TYR A 258 -7.41 -11.90 24.67
C TYR A 258 -8.60 -12.08 25.63
N ARG A 259 -8.51 -12.93 26.65
CA ARG A 259 -9.65 -13.21 27.54
C ARG A 259 -10.04 -12.03 28.42
N ALA A 260 -9.07 -11.35 29.01
CA ALA A 260 -9.35 -10.17 29.83
C ALA A 260 -9.66 -8.94 28.97
N GLY A 261 -9.36 -8.96 27.67
CA GLY A 261 -9.57 -7.84 26.76
C GLY A 261 -8.76 -6.60 27.12
N SER A 262 -7.61 -6.78 27.73
CA SER A 262 -6.73 -5.68 28.13
C SER A 262 -6.25 -4.92 26.91
N GLU A 263 -6.21 -3.59 27.02
CA GLU A 263 -5.65 -2.73 25.98
C GLU A 263 -4.14 -2.77 26.05
N PHE A 264 -3.50 -2.74 24.89
CA PHE A 264 -2.04 -2.74 24.73
C PHE A 264 -1.58 -1.88 23.57
N ASN A 265 -0.30 -1.60 23.48
CA ASN A 265 0.34 -1.03 22.33
C ASN A 265 1.22 -2.10 21.66
N ALA A 266 1.32 -2.03 20.34
CA ALA A 266 2.15 -2.95 19.58
C ALA A 266 3.03 -2.21 18.58
N ASN A 267 4.18 -2.77 18.27
CA ASN A 267 5.10 -2.23 17.28
C ASN A 267 5.65 -3.37 16.43
N PHE A 268 5.72 -3.14 15.13
CA PHE A 268 6.54 -3.92 14.21
C PHE A 268 7.77 -3.10 13.84
N TYR A 269 8.94 -3.63 14.13
CA TYR A 269 10.22 -3.04 13.75
C TYR A 269 10.80 -3.81 12.58
N PHE A 270 11.14 -3.11 11.50
CA PHE A 270 11.91 -3.61 10.38
C PHE A 270 13.29 -2.95 10.43
N GLN A 271 14.34 -3.68 10.75
CA GLN A 271 15.67 -3.12 10.94
C GLN A 271 16.70 -3.84 10.10
N ARG A 272 17.33 -3.11 9.18
CA ARG A 272 18.49 -3.62 8.43
C ARG A 272 19.73 -3.72 9.33
N THR A 273 20.67 -4.55 8.92
CA THR A 273 21.88 -4.88 9.70
C THR A 273 22.77 -3.66 10.02
N SER A 274 22.64 -2.58 9.27
CA SER A 274 23.40 -1.33 9.47
C SER A 274 22.99 -0.53 10.70
N GLY A 275 21.89 -0.86 11.36
CA GLY A 275 21.44 -0.23 12.61
C GLY A 275 20.82 1.17 12.45
N THR A 276 21.11 1.87 11.37
CA THR A 276 20.64 3.23 11.09
C THR A 276 19.43 3.30 10.19
N ASP A 277 19.21 2.25 9.38
CA ASP A 277 18.08 2.13 8.48
C ASP A 277 17.01 1.20 9.10
N SER A 278 15.95 1.80 9.60
CA SER A 278 14.88 1.09 10.26
C SER A 278 13.52 1.75 10.06
N THR A 279 12.50 0.93 10.02
CA THR A 279 11.10 1.36 10.01
C THR A 279 10.37 0.74 11.18
N GLN A 280 9.55 1.50 11.84
CA GLN A 280 8.67 1.06 12.91
C GLN A 280 7.24 1.40 12.53
N ILE A 281 6.36 0.42 12.53
CA ILE A 281 4.92 0.61 12.52
C ILE A 281 4.49 0.59 13.99
N TRP A 282 4.06 1.73 14.51
CA TRP A 282 3.51 1.80 15.86
C TRP A 282 1.99 1.74 15.83
N MET A 283 1.42 1.07 16.81
CA MET A 283 -0.01 0.84 16.96
C MET A 283 -0.39 1.10 18.41
N SER A 284 -1.41 1.91 18.63
CA SER A 284 -1.90 2.23 19.98
C SER A 284 -3.37 1.84 20.17
N GLY A 285 -3.75 1.65 21.42
CA GLY A 285 -5.11 1.25 21.77
C GLY A 285 -5.52 -0.08 21.14
N CYS A 286 -4.59 -1.04 21.09
CA CYS A 286 -4.81 -2.34 20.48
C CYS A 286 -5.73 -3.19 21.35
N LYS A 287 -6.65 -3.90 20.71
CA LYS A 287 -7.49 -4.94 21.32
C LYS A 287 -7.32 -6.24 20.56
N ALA A 288 -7.03 -7.31 21.27
CA ALA A 288 -6.98 -8.64 20.69
C ALA A 288 -8.38 -9.06 20.24
N THR A 289 -8.51 -9.43 18.97
CA THR A 289 -9.78 -9.87 18.37
C THR A 289 -9.85 -11.38 18.26
N ASN A 290 -8.70 -12.04 18.12
CA ASN A 290 -8.61 -13.49 18.09
C ASN A 290 -7.27 -13.95 18.69
N CYS A 291 -7.31 -15.13 19.31
CA CYS A 291 -6.12 -15.82 19.81
C CYS A 291 -6.32 -17.31 19.62
N THR A 292 -5.64 -17.89 18.65
CA THR A 292 -5.73 -19.31 18.34
C THR A 292 -4.58 -20.08 18.95
N GLN A 293 -4.89 -21.12 19.71
CA GLN A 293 -3.93 -22.02 20.37
C GLN A 293 -4.24 -23.48 19.99
N PRO A 294 -3.75 -23.98 18.85
CA PRO A 294 -4.03 -25.33 18.43
C PRO A 294 -3.32 -26.33 19.36
N THR A 295 -4.00 -27.42 19.71
CA THR A 295 -3.40 -28.58 20.38
C THR A 295 -2.94 -29.58 19.34
N LYS A 296 -1.65 -29.87 19.29
CA LYS A 296 -1.06 -30.86 18.37
C LYS A 296 -0.50 -32.04 19.20
N LYS A 297 -0.58 -33.24 18.63
CA LYS A 297 -0.01 -34.45 19.25
C LYS A 297 1.52 -34.42 19.25
N GLU A 298 2.09 -33.85 18.17
CA GLU A 298 3.53 -33.78 17.92
C GLU A 298 3.91 -32.44 17.31
N GLY A 299 5.14 -31.98 17.55
CA GLY A 299 5.69 -30.75 16.99
C GLY A 299 5.56 -29.54 17.92
N VAL A 300 6.05 -28.40 17.43
CA VAL A 300 5.99 -27.14 18.14
C VAL A 300 4.56 -26.59 18.09
N LEU A 301 4.08 -26.13 19.24
CA LEU A 301 2.78 -25.44 19.30
C LEU A 301 2.97 -23.99 18.87
N GLU A 302 2.17 -23.58 17.92
CA GLU A 302 2.14 -22.20 17.44
C GLU A 302 0.88 -21.51 17.94
N GLN A 303 0.99 -20.24 18.25
CA GLN A 303 -0.11 -19.38 18.66
C GLN A 303 -0.23 -18.24 17.66
N THR A 304 -1.44 -17.95 17.24
CA THR A 304 -1.75 -16.78 16.40
C THR A 304 -2.50 -15.77 17.23
N LEU A 305 -2.00 -14.53 17.28
CA LEU A 305 -2.67 -13.39 17.89
C LEU A 305 -3.03 -12.38 16.80
N THR A 306 -4.32 -12.05 16.72
CA THR A 306 -4.84 -11.01 15.82
C THR A 306 -5.40 -9.88 16.65
N TRP A 307 -5.14 -8.62 16.24
CA TRP A 307 -5.63 -7.44 16.96
C TRP A 307 -5.97 -6.29 16.04
N LYS A 308 -6.78 -5.36 16.55
CA LYS A 308 -7.12 -4.10 15.90
C LYS A 308 -6.64 -2.94 16.76
N PRO A 309 -5.80 -2.06 16.23
CA PRO A 309 -5.45 -0.80 16.89
C PRO A 309 -6.51 0.27 16.65
N THR A 310 -6.56 1.25 17.53
CA THR A 310 -7.38 2.45 17.37
C THR A 310 -6.66 3.55 16.59
N SER A 311 -5.33 3.53 16.57
CA SER A 311 -4.51 4.49 15.82
C SER A 311 -3.17 3.85 15.44
N CYS A 312 -2.67 4.24 14.28
CA CYS A 312 -1.41 3.77 13.74
C CYS A 312 -0.56 4.93 13.19
N GLY A 313 0.73 4.66 13.03
CA GLY A 313 1.64 5.51 12.30
C GLY A 313 2.97 4.81 12.09
N MET A 314 3.90 5.52 11.46
CA MET A 314 5.21 4.96 11.16
C MET A 314 6.33 5.91 11.57
N LEU A 315 7.40 5.35 12.05
CA LEU A 315 8.66 6.04 12.27
C LEU A 315 9.70 5.42 11.35
N VAL A 316 10.19 6.22 10.41
CA VAL A 316 11.18 5.78 9.43
C VAL A 316 12.49 6.49 9.70
N LYS A 317 13.56 5.73 9.89
CA LYS A 317 14.92 6.23 9.98
C LYS A 317 15.67 5.78 8.73
N VAL A 318 16.17 6.73 7.96
CA VAL A 318 16.89 6.47 6.74
C VAL A 318 18.31 7.01 6.87
N ASP A 319 19.31 6.19 6.59
CA ASP A 319 20.69 6.65 6.51
C ASP A 319 20.85 7.59 5.33
N ALA A 320 21.58 8.68 5.50
CA ALA A 320 21.86 9.66 4.45
C ALA A 320 22.53 9.07 3.18
N ALA A 321 23.10 7.87 3.30
CA ALA A 321 23.66 7.14 2.17
C ALA A 321 22.62 6.44 1.28
N ALA A 322 21.36 6.36 1.69
CA ALA A 322 20.32 5.62 0.99
C ALA A 322 19.48 6.47 0.00
N GLY A 323 20.02 7.59 -0.44
CA GLY A 323 19.35 8.48 -1.39
C GLY A 323 18.31 9.40 -0.73
N SER A 324 18.37 10.69 -1.06
CA SER A 324 17.38 11.67 -0.60
C SER A 324 16.03 11.38 -1.25
N ALA A 325 15.09 10.95 -0.44
CA ALA A 325 13.69 10.88 -0.84
C ALA A 325 13.06 12.27 -1.01
N PRO A 326 11.95 12.38 -1.73
CA PRO A 326 11.25 13.64 -1.92
C PRO A 326 10.88 14.27 -0.58
N GLN A 327 11.12 15.56 -0.48
CA GLN A 327 10.69 16.41 0.64
C GLN A 327 9.21 16.73 0.50
#